data_78f36e584fdf5a468bdd40b43ef48016
#
_entry.id   78f36e584fdf5a468bdd40b43ef48016
#
_cell.length_a   1.000
_cell.length_b   1.000
_cell.length_c   1.000
_cell.angle_alpha   90.00
_cell.angle_beta   90.00
_cell.angle_gamma   90.00
#
_symmetry.space_group_name_H-M   'P 1'
#
loop_
_entity.id
_entity.type
_entity.pdbx_description
1 polymer ?
#
loop_
_entity_poly.entity_id
_entity_poly.type
_entity_poly.pdbx_seq_one_letter_code
_entity_poly.pdbx_strand_id
1 'polypeptide(L)'
;NSYSQTPIYTMYGGAYPELFEFKEFTVQDVIENLDLLGLALWFYDDGSLHKRDLYYNLNTQKFPKYIQEGIFIPWFDSLGIKANLRHDIKRGKELYYLGINKYEGANIISEILSRYPLNCYSYKLWSSETILKWSKLQEQVKSIDENLTNRQLAYKWRFL
;
A
#
# COMPACT_ATOMS: atom_id res chain seq x y z
N ASN A 1 -27.26 -17.59 -2.10
CA ASN A 1 -26.35 -16.73 -2.89
C ASN A 1 -27.01 -15.37 -3.06
N SER A 2 -26.93 -14.53 -2.02
CA SER A 2 -27.34 -13.13 -2.12
C SER A 2 -26.14 -12.33 -2.64
N TYR A 3 -26.08 -12.12 -3.94
CA TYR A 3 -25.25 -11.04 -4.48
C TYR A 3 -25.82 -9.73 -3.96
N SER A 4 -24.97 -8.93 -3.30
CA SER A 4 -25.31 -7.58 -2.90
C SER A 4 -25.87 -6.82 -4.12
N GLN A 5 -27.10 -6.33 -4.02
CA GLN A 5 -27.72 -5.49 -5.05
C GLN A 5 -27.24 -4.03 -4.93
N THR A 6 -26.00 -3.82 -4.54
CA THR A 6 -25.44 -2.47 -4.51
C THR A 6 -25.36 -1.94 -5.93
N PRO A 7 -25.98 -0.82 -6.26
CA PRO A 7 -25.90 -0.23 -7.59
C PRO A 7 -24.45 0.02 -7.98
N ILE A 8 -24.04 -0.47 -9.13
CA ILE A 8 -22.73 -0.16 -9.70
C ILE A 8 -22.91 1.10 -10.54
N TYR A 9 -22.28 2.19 -10.12
CA TYR A 9 -22.24 3.43 -10.91
C TYR A 9 -20.98 3.44 -11.75
N THR A 10 -21.14 3.49 -13.07
CA THR A 10 -20.03 3.67 -14.00
C THR A 10 -19.99 5.12 -14.43
N MET A 11 -18.90 5.82 -14.11
CA MET A 11 -18.65 7.15 -14.64
C MET A 11 -17.90 7.05 -15.95
N TYR A 12 -18.46 7.63 -17.00
CA TYR A 12 -17.77 7.83 -18.28
C TYR A 12 -17.25 9.26 -18.31
N GLY A 13 -15.93 9.42 -18.28
CA GLY A 13 -15.31 10.72 -18.57
C GLY A 13 -15.31 11.00 -20.08
N GLY A 14 -15.56 12.25 -20.46
CA GLY A 14 -15.30 12.69 -21.84
C GLY A 14 -13.81 12.64 -22.16
N ALA A 15 -13.47 12.55 -23.44
CA ALA A 15 -12.09 12.69 -23.88
C ALA A 15 -11.71 14.19 -23.82
N TYR A 16 -10.88 14.55 -22.84
CA TYR A 16 -10.33 15.90 -22.72
C TYR A 16 -9.01 15.95 -23.49
N PRO A 17 -8.88 16.84 -24.50
CA PRO A 17 -7.64 16.95 -25.28
C PRO A 17 -6.40 17.18 -24.42
N GLU A 18 -6.55 17.93 -23.32
CA GLU A 18 -5.49 18.23 -22.36
C GLU A 18 -4.89 16.99 -21.68
N LEU A 19 -5.63 15.88 -21.69
CA LEU A 19 -5.14 14.62 -21.14
C LEU A 19 -4.39 13.75 -22.14
N PHE A 20 -4.34 14.14 -23.43
CA PHE A 20 -3.67 13.33 -24.45
C PHE A 20 -2.15 13.32 -24.28
N GLU A 21 -1.56 14.38 -23.74
CA GLU A 21 -0.12 14.43 -23.43
C GLU A 21 0.31 13.35 -22.45
N PHE A 22 -0.56 12.95 -21.52
CA PHE A 22 -0.28 11.88 -20.55
C PHE A 22 -0.19 10.48 -21.17
N LYS A 23 -0.63 10.29 -22.41
CA LYS A 23 -0.49 9.00 -23.11
C LYS A 23 0.94 8.68 -23.51
N GLU A 24 1.78 9.71 -23.61
CA GLU A 24 3.20 9.59 -23.94
C GLU A 24 4.06 9.26 -22.70
N PHE A 25 3.49 9.43 -21.50
CA PHE A 25 4.24 9.20 -20.26
C PHE A 25 4.56 7.70 -20.06
N THR A 26 5.83 7.44 -19.81
CA THR A 26 6.26 6.13 -19.35
C THR A 26 5.87 5.91 -17.89
N VAL A 27 5.92 4.66 -17.43
CA VAL A 27 5.72 4.35 -16.00
C VAL A 27 6.74 5.09 -15.14
N GLN A 28 7.97 5.26 -15.62
CA GLN A 28 9.03 6.00 -14.94
C GLN A 28 8.63 7.47 -14.75
N ASP A 29 8.16 8.14 -15.81
CA ASP A 29 7.74 9.55 -15.75
C ASP A 29 6.59 9.74 -14.74
N VAL A 30 5.63 8.82 -14.73
CA VAL A 30 4.51 8.88 -13.78
C VAL A 30 5.00 8.74 -12.33
N ILE A 31 5.88 7.77 -12.06
CA ILE A 31 6.37 7.51 -10.71
C ILE A 31 7.27 8.64 -10.20
N GLU A 32 8.11 9.21 -11.04
CA GLU A 32 8.98 10.34 -10.67
C GLU A 32 8.20 11.61 -10.30
N ASN A 33 7.00 11.77 -10.87
CA ASN A 33 6.12 12.89 -10.59
C ASN A 33 4.99 12.56 -9.58
N LEU A 34 4.95 11.33 -9.05
CA LEU A 34 3.92 10.92 -8.11
C LEU A 34 4.20 11.50 -6.72
N ASP A 35 3.33 12.38 -6.27
CA ASP A 35 3.36 12.95 -4.92
C ASP A 35 2.63 12.05 -3.88
N LEU A 36 2.63 12.48 -2.63
CA LEU A 36 1.96 11.73 -1.56
C LEU A 36 0.44 11.64 -1.72
N LEU A 37 -0.19 12.61 -2.36
CA LEU A 37 -1.62 12.55 -2.68
C LEU A 37 -1.87 11.48 -3.75
N GLY A 38 -1.08 11.49 -4.82
CA GLY A 38 -1.16 10.47 -5.88
C GLY A 38 -0.92 9.06 -5.33
N LEU A 39 0.06 8.91 -4.42
CA LEU A 39 0.30 7.64 -3.74
C LEU A 39 -0.90 7.21 -2.88
N ALA A 40 -1.51 8.14 -2.13
CA ALA A 40 -2.70 7.84 -1.34
C ALA A 40 -3.87 7.38 -2.24
N LEU A 41 -4.11 8.08 -3.34
CA LEU A 41 -5.14 7.71 -4.32
C LEU A 41 -4.88 6.32 -4.92
N TRP A 42 -3.63 6.01 -5.27
CA TRP A 42 -3.26 4.69 -5.76
C TRP A 42 -3.54 3.58 -4.74
N PHE A 43 -3.21 3.81 -3.46
CA PHE A 43 -3.55 2.86 -2.40
C PHE A 43 -5.05 2.76 -2.13
N TYR A 44 -5.79 3.85 -2.27
CA TYR A 44 -7.25 3.81 -2.15
C TYR A 44 -7.91 3.02 -3.27
N ASP A 45 -7.37 3.07 -4.48
CA ASP A 45 -7.88 2.29 -5.61
C ASP A 45 -7.40 0.83 -5.54
N ASP A 46 -6.11 0.61 -5.68
CA ASP A 46 -5.49 -0.69 -5.87
C ASP A 46 -4.91 -1.32 -4.59
N GLY A 47 -4.81 -0.58 -3.50
CA GLY A 47 -4.28 -1.08 -2.24
C GLY A 47 -5.28 -1.91 -1.45
N SER A 48 -4.77 -2.85 -0.67
CA SER A 48 -5.56 -3.62 0.29
C SER A 48 -4.83 -3.77 1.62
N LEU A 49 -5.54 -3.54 2.73
CA LEU A 49 -5.02 -3.76 4.09
C LEU A 49 -5.37 -5.16 4.56
N HIS A 50 -4.35 -5.94 4.90
CA HIS A 50 -4.53 -7.21 5.59
C HIS A 50 -4.60 -6.98 7.11
N LYS A 51 -5.81 -6.79 7.64
CA LYS A 51 -6.06 -6.33 9.02
C LYS A 51 -5.44 -7.22 10.09
N ARG A 52 -5.47 -8.54 9.91
CA ARG A 52 -4.93 -9.48 10.89
C ARG A 52 -3.41 -9.37 11.04
N ASP A 53 -2.72 -9.24 9.90
CA ASP A 53 -1.25 -9.26 9.85
C ASP A 53 -0.64 -7.87 9.63
N LEU A 54 -1.48 -6.83 9.57
CA LEU A 54 -1.12 -5.43 9.49
C LEU A 54 -0.08 -5.11 8.39
N TYR A 55 -0.34 -5.57 7.17
CA TYR A 55 0.45 -5.19 6.00
C TYR A 55 -0.46 -4.73 4.86
N TYR A 56 0.10 -3.98 3.94
CA TYR A 56 -0.58 -3.62 2.72
C TYR A 56 -0.08 -4.45 1.54
N ASN A 57 -0.98 -4.75 0.63
CA ASN A 57 -0.63 -5.12 -0.74
C ASN A 57 -1.08 -4.00 -1.67
N LEU A 58 -0.31 -3.78 -2.73
CA LEU A 58 -0.68 -2.92 -3.84
C LEU A 58 -0.84 -3.80 -5.09
N ASN A 59 -2.02 -3.78 -5.67
CA ASN A 59 -2.40 -4.66 -6.78
C ASN A 59 -1.80 -4.16 -8.10
N THR A 60 -0.55 -4.51 -8.33
CA THR A 60 0.23 -4.10 -9.51
C THR A 60 0.34 -5.22 -10.56
N GLN A 61 -0.58 -6.20 -10.55
CA GLN A 61 -0.48 -7.40 -11.40
C GLN A 61 -0.54 -7.11 -12.91
N LYS A 62 -1.02 -5.93 -13.30
CA LYS A 62 -1.04 -5.50 -14.71
C LYS A 62 0.33 -5.07 -15.21
N PHE A 63 1.24 -4.72 -14.31
CA PHE A 63 2.60 -4.32 -14.68
C PHE A 63 3.53 -5.53 -14.77
N PRO A 64 4.41 -5.57 -15.79
CA PRO A 64 5.43 -6.60 -15.89
C PRO A 64 6.31 -6.65 -14.63
N LYS A 65 6.85 -7.84 -14.34
CA LYS A 65 7.72 -8.06 -13.18
C LYS A 65 8.89 -7.08 -13.14
N TYR A 66 9.57 -6.85 -14.29
CA TYR A 66 10.71 -5.97 -14.37
C TYR A 66 10.40 -4.50 -14.03
N ILE A 67 9.19 -4.02 -14.31
CA ILE A 67 8.72 -2.69 -13.90
C ILE A 67 8.60 -2.63 -12.38
N GLN A 68 8.02 -3.66 -11.77
CA GLN A 68 7.84 -3.69 -10.33
C GLN A 68 9.17 -3.74 -9.59
N GLU A 69 10.11 -4.56 -10.08
CA GLU A 69 11.45 -4.70 -9.50
C GLU A 69 12.35 -3.48 -9.79
N GLY A 70 12.31 -2.95 -11.00
CA GLY A 70 13.22 -1.90 -11.45
C GLY A 70 12.75 -0.48 -11.19
N ILE A 71 11.46 -0.24 -11.03
CA ILE A 71 10.89 1.11 -10.86
C ILE A 71 10.19 1.22 -9.51
N PHE A 72 9.17 0.39 -9.25
CA PHE A 72 8.33 0.59 -8.07
C PHE A 72 9.07 0.31 -6.76
N ILE A 73 9.79 -0.80 -6.65
CA ILE A 73 10.51 -1.14 -5.40
C ILE A 73 11.58 -0.08 -5.06
N PRO A 74 12.46 0.36 -5.99
CA PRO A 74 13.40 1.44 -5.70
C PRO A 74 12.73 2.76 -5.33
N TRP A 75 11.60 3.09 -5.97
CA TRP A 75 10.87 4.30 -5.63
C TRP A 75 10.27 4.22 -4.22
N PHE A 76 9.65 3.10 -3.82
CA PHE A 76 9.18 2.90 -2.44
C PHE A 76 10.33 2.97 -1.44
N ASP A 77 11.49 2.39 -1.77
CA ASP A 77 12.70 2.49 -0.92
C ASP A 77 13.14 3.93 -0.71
N SER A 78 13.05 4.80 -1.73
CA SER A 78 13.37 6.22 -1.63
C SER A 78 12.44 6.99 -0.67
N LEU A 79 11.22 6.49 -0.47
CA LEU A 79 10.25 7.00 0.52
C LEU A 79 10.41 6.36 1.91
N GLY A 80 11.43 5.52 2.11
CA GLY A 80 11.61 4.76 3.35
C GLY A 80 10.63 3.59 3.51
N ILE A 81 9.88 3.23 2.48
CA ILE A 81 8.87 2.18 2.50
C ILE A 81 9.44 0.90 1.92
N LYS A 82 9.68 -0.11 2.74
CA LYS A 82 10.14 -1.41 2.26
C LYS A 82 9.00 -2.17 1.56
N ALA A 83 9.11 -2.29 0.25
CA ALA A 83 8.25 -3.10 -0.58
C ALA A 83 8.94 -4.38 -1.06
N ASN A 84 8.18 -5.44 -1.23
CA ASN A 84 8.69 -6.72 -1.75
C ASN A 84 7.77 -7.21 -2.87
N LEU A 85 8.38 -7.80 -3.90
CA LEU A 85 7.61 -8.49 -4.91
C LEU A 85 6.98 -9.75 -4.30
N ARG A 86 5.68 -9.88 -4.48
CA ARG A 86 4.92 -11.08 -4.14
C ARG A 86 4.50 -11.79 -5.42
N HIS A 87 4.39 -13.09 -5.33
CA HIS A 87 4.01 -13.96 -6.42
C HIS A 87 2.77 -14.76 -6.05
N ASP A 88 1.85 -14.88 -7.00
CA ASP A 88 0.67 -15.73 -6.91
C ASP A 88 0.43 -16.42 -8.26
N ILE A 89 -0.22 -17.57 -8.23
CA ILE A 89 -0.62 -18.30 -9.44
C ILE A 89 -2.14 -18.33 -9.49
N LYS A 90 -2.70 -17.63 -10.47
CA LYS A 90 -4.15 -17.59 -10.68
C LYS A 90 -4.52 -18.11 -12.07
N ARG A 91 -5.29 -19.17 -12.10
CA ARG A 91 -5.73 -19.84 -13.36
C ARG A 91 -4.55 -20.20 -14.27
N GLY A 92 -3.45 -20.70 -13.69
CA GLY A 92 -2.24 -21.09 -14.44
C GLY A 92 -1.37 -19.92 -14.93
N LYS A 93 -1.69 -18.67 -14.55
CA LYS A 93 -0.89 -17.50 -14.88
C LYS A 93 -0.15 -17.02 -13.64
N GLU A 94 1.13 -16.74 -13.77
CA GLU A 94 1.93 -16.07 -12.76
C GLU A 94 1.53 -14.60 -12.67
N LEU A 95 1.25 -14.16 -11.47
CA LEU A 95 0.90 -12.77 -11.15
C LEU A 95 1.88 -12.24 -10.11
N TYR A 96 2.41 -11.05 -10.37
CA TYR A 96 3.32 -10.37 -9.48
C TYR A 96 2.65 -9.10 -8.96
N TYR A 97 2.80 -8.82 -7.68
CA TYR A 97 2.26 -7.62 -7.03
C TYR A 97 3.14 -7.19 -5.86
N LEU A 98 2.97 -5.99 -5.38
CA LEU A 98 3.78 -5.45 -4.30
C LEU A 98 3.14 -5.72 -2.94
N GLY A 99 3.95 -6.26 -2.02
CA GLY A 99 3.61 -6.33 -0.61
C GLY A 99 4.45 -5.32 0.17
N ILE A 100 3.78 -4.43 0.89
CA ILE A 100 4.46 -3.49 1.80
C ILE A 100 4.78 -4.22 3.10
N ASN A 101 5.99 -4.02 3.59
CA ASN A 101 6.44 -4.67 4.80
C ASN A 101 5.51 -4.37 5.98
N LYS A 102 5.37 -5.39 6.83
CA LYS A 102 4.59 -5.31 8.06
C LYS A 102 5.10 -4.17 8.95
N TYR A 103 4.16 -3.55 9.63
CA TYR A 103 4.37 -2.58 10.69
C TYR A 103 4.98 -1.26 10.23
N GLU A 104 6.28 -1.18 9.95
CA GLU A 104 6.94 0.09 9.62
C GLU A 104 6.40 0.66 8.30
N GLY A 105 6.52 -0.10 7.21
CA GLY A 105 5.97 0.32 5.92
C GLY A 105 4.47 0.53 5.96
N ALA A 106 3.74 -0.36 6.64
CA ALA A 106 2.30 -0.24 6.80
C ALA A 106 1.90 0.97 7.64
N ASN A 107 2.70 1.34 8.67
CA ASN A 107 2.47 2.55 9.43
C ASN A 107 2.66 3.80 8.57
N ILE A 108 3.74 3.88 7.78
CA ILE A 108 3.98 5.00 6.87
C ILE A 108 2.82 5.15 5.86
N ILE A 109 2.37 4.05 5.24
CA ILE A 109 1.21 4.08 4.34
C ILE A 109 -0.04 4.55 5.08
N SER A 110 -0.31 4.04 6.28
CA SER A 110 -1.47 4.47 7.07
C SER A 110 -1.41 5.96 7.42
N GLU A 111 -0.24 6.50 7.73
CA GLU A 111 -0.04 7.93 7.97
C GLU A 111 -0.32 8.76 6.70
N ILE A 112 0.20 8.31 5.54
CA ILE A 112 -0.06 8.98 4.25
C ILE A 112 -1.56 8.99 3.96
N LEU A 113 -2.23 7.85 4.06
CA LEU A 113 -3.67 7.75 3.83
C LEU A 113 -4.47 8.63 4.80
N SER A 114 -4.03 8.75 6.05
CA SER A 114 -4.69 9.59 7.06
C SER A 114 -4.56 11.09 6.79
N ARG A 115 -3.54 11.52 6.05
CA ARG A 115 -3.39 12.93 5.60
C ARG A 115 -4.38 13.31 4.49
N TYR A 116 -4.84 12.33 3.73
CA TYR A 116 -5.77 12.51 2.60
C TYR A 116 -7.01 11.61 2.78
N PRO A 117 -7.82 11.81 3.82
CA PRO A 117 -8.85 10.86 4.21
C PRO A 117 -9.99 10.80 3.18
N LEU A 118 -10.33 9.59 2.79
CA LEU A 118 -11.53 9.28 2.01
C LEU A 118 -12.43 8.37 2.83
N ASN A 119 -13.56 8.88 3.30
CA ASN A 119 -14.47 8.18 4.21
C ASN A 119 -14.92 6.82 3.70
N CYS A 120 -15.17 6.69 2.39
CA CYS A 120 -15.56 5.42 1.76
C CYS A 120 -14.46 4.35 1.81
N TYR A 121 -13.21 4.72 2.06
CA TYR A 121 -12.05 3.84 2.15
C TYR A 121 -11.47 3.72 3.57
N SER A 122 -12.19 4.19 4.59
CA SER A 122 -11.74 4.12 5.99
C SER A 122 -11.36 2.70 6.43
N TYR A 123 -11.94 1.67 5.82
CA TYR A 123 -11.61 0.28 6.07
C TYR A 123 -10.19 -0.13 5.66
N LYS A 124 -9.49 0.71 4.86
CA LYS A 124 -8.09 0.54 4.47
C LYS A 124 -7.11 1.19 5.45
N LEU A 125 -7.59 1.91 6.45
CA LEU A 125 -6.75 2.56 7.46
C LEU A 125 -6.50 1.63 8.65
N TRP A 126 -5.38 1.81 9.30
CA TRP A 126 -5.21 1.31 10.66
C TRP A 126 -6.19 2.05 11.57
N SER A 127 -6.81 1.32 12.49
CA SER A 127 -7.60 1.97 13.53
C SER A 127 -6.67 2.77 14.46
N SER A 128 -7.22 3.84 15.06
CA SER A 128 -6.47 4.62 16.07
C SER A 128 -5.97 3.75 17.22
N GLU A 129 -6.74 2.72 17.59
CA GLU A 129 -6.31 1.72 18.59
C GLU A 129 -5.09 0.92 18.12
N THR A 130 -5.07 0.50 16.85
CA THR A 130 -3.94 -0.22 16.27
C THR A 130 -2.68 0.64 16.24
N ILE A 131 -2.80 1.91 15.84
CA ILE A 131 -1.70 2.87 15.82
C ILE A 131 -1.14 3.08 17.24
N LEU A 132 -2.03 3.30 18.21
CA LEU A 132 -1.63 3.50 19.61
C LEU A 132 -0.93 2.26 20.20
N LYS A 133 -1.45 1.07 19.94
CA LYS A 133 -0.81 -0.18 20.39
C LYS A 133 0.57 -0.35 19.77
N TRP A 134 0.71 -0.06 18.49
CA TRP A 134 1.99 -0.13 17.80
C TRP A 134 3.02 0.86 18.39
N SER A 135 2.63 2.12 18.60
CA SER A 135 3.50 3.13 19.21
C SER A 135 3.96 2.73 20.60
N LYS A 136 3.04 2.28 21.45
CA LYS A 136 3.37 1.82 22.81
C LYS A 136 4.33 0.62 22.78
N LEU A 137 4.12 -0.32 21.87
CA LEU A 137 5.01 -1.47 21.73
C LEU A 137 6.41 -1.03 21.32
N GLN A 138 6.53 -0.10 20.36
CA GLN A 138 7.81 0.44 19.92
C GLN A 138 8.55 1.12 21.08
N GLU A 139 7.86 1.93 21.88
CA GLU A 139 8.44 2.61 23.05
C GLU A 139 8.93 1.60 24.11
N GLN A 140 8.07 0.65 24.49
CA GLN A 140 8.40 -0.38 25.49
C GLN A 140 9.58 -1.25 25.09
N VAL A 141 9.66 -1.58 23.82
CA VAL A 141 10.70 -2.50 23.34
C VAL A 141 12.01 -1.77 23.10
N LYS A 142 11.99 -0.53 22.62
CA LYS A 142 13.19 0.30 22.51
C LYS A 142 13.80 0.61 23.88
N SER A 143 12.99 0.74 24.93
CA SER A 143 13.50 0.94 26.29
C SER A 143 14.21 -0.28 26.88
N ILE A 144 13.94 -1.48 26.34
CA ILE A 144 14.53 -2.73 26.82
C ILE A 144 15.76 -3.11 25.97
N ASP A 145 15.70 -2.88 24.67
CA ASP A 145 16.76 -3.22 23.74
C ASP A 145 16.69 -2.32 22.49
N GLU A 146 17.57 -1.35 22.43
CA GLU A 146 17.67 -0.40 21.32
C GLU A 146 18.00 -1.07 19.97
N ASN A 147 18.52 -2.30 20.00
CA ASN A 147 18.94 -3.05 18.82
C ASN A 147 17.84 -3.98 18.25
N LEU A 148 16.66 -4.03 18.87
CA LEU A 148 15.59 -4.86 18.37
C LEU A 148 15.09 -4.39 16.99
N THR A 149 15.20 -5.28 16.04
CA THR A 149 14.68 -5.05 14.69
C THR A 149 13.15 -5.00 14.69
N ASN A 150 12.56 -4.27 13.74
CA ASN A 150 11.11 -4.25 13.54
C ASN A 150 10.50 -5.65 13.32
N ARG A 151 11.28 -6.62 12.82
CA ARG A 151 10.86 -8.01 12.69
C ARG A 151 10.66 -8.69 14.05
N GLN A 152 11.54 -8.42 15.02
CA GLN A 152 11.44 -8.95 16.39
C GLN A 152 10.30 -8.27 17.15
N LEU A 153 10.11 -6.95 16.92
CA LEU A 153 8.94 -6.22 17.40
C LEU A 153 7.63 -6.82 16.87
N ALA A 154 7.59 -7.12 15.58
CA ALA A 154 6.46 -7.72 14.93
C ALA A 154 6.11 -9.12 15.46
N TYR A 155 7.13 -9.88 15.86
CA TYR A 155 6.92 -11.19 16.49
C TYR A 155 6.28 -11.03 17.87
N LYS A 156 6.74 -10.06 18.68
CA LYS A 156 6.15 -9.76 19.99
C LYS A 156 4.71 -9.27 19.90
N TRP A 157 4.38 -8.48 18.86
CA TRP A 157 3.01 -8.02 18.61
C TRP A 157 1.97 -9.14 18.50
N ARG A 158 2.35 -10.31 18.01
CA ARG A 158 1.41 -11.44 17.86
C ARG A 158 0.94 -12.05 19.18
N PHE A 159 1.59 -11.72 20.27
CA PHE A 159 1.32 -12.25 21.62
C PHE A 159 0.72 -11.19 22.56
N LEU A 160 0.42 -9.99 22.07
CA LEU A 160 -0.30 -8.92 22.76
C LEU A 160 -1.73 -8.76 22.20
#